data_d5a174be9a6261d68d29ef57fc2189fb
#
_entry.id   d5a174be9a6261d68d29ef57fc2189fb
#
_cell.length_a   1.000
_cell.length_b   1.000
_cell.length_c   1.000
_cell.angle_alpha   90.00
_cell.angle_beta   90.00
_cell.angle_gamma   90.00
#
_symmetry.space_group_name_H-M   'P 1'
#
loop_
_entity.id
_entity.type
_entity.pdbx_description
1 polymer ?
#
loop_
_entity_poly.entity_id
_entity_poly.type
_entity_poly.pdbx_seq_one_letter_code
_entity_poly.pdbx_strand_id
1 'polypeptide(L)'
;MHRLTRYKGGFFMKVSRELLKGSTNLLVLSLLENENMYGYQMIKKLSEKSENVFELQEGTLYPILHSLEEKNYISSYWDNTGIKKRKYYTITKEGKKHLKDKKEEWTIFSTGVNQVVGGVLFGY
;
A
#
# COMPACT_ATOMS: atom_id res chain seq x y z
N MET A 1 -19.79 9.37 -2.08
CA MET A 1 -20.47 8.23 -2.69
C MET A 1 -19.49 7.16 -3.09
N HIS A 2 -19.87 5.93 -2.91
CA HIS A 2 -19.01 4.79 -3.22
C HIS A 2 -19.42 4.14 -4.52
N ARG A 3 -18.44 3.62 -5.22
CA ARG A 3 -18.65 2.93 -6.46
C ARG A 3 -18.54 1.44 -6.24
N LEU A 4 -19.52 0.69 -6.68
CA LEU A 4 -19.46 -0.77 -6.62
C LEU A 4 -18.61 -1.30 -7.74
N THR A 5 -17.81 -2.29 -7.43
CA THR A 5 -16.91 -2.90 -8.40
C THR A 5 -17.12 -4.40 -8.34
N ARG A 6 -16.96 -5.05 -9.48
CA ARG A 6 -17.04 -6.51 -9.50
C ARG A 6 -15.82 -7.07 -8.76
N TYR A 7 -16.09 -8.03 -7.91
CA TYR A 7 -15.09 -8.68 -7.10
C TYR A 7 -15.28 -10.18 -7.25
N LYS A 8 -14.27 -10.95 -6.94
CA LYS A 8 -14.35 -12.39 -7.08
C LYS A 8 -15.58 -12.92 -6.35
N GLY A 9 -16.52 -13.46 -7.10
CA GLY A 9 -17.76 -13.96 -6.54
C GLY A 9 -18.85 -12.94 -6.31
N GLY A 10 -18.71 -11.69 -6.72
CA GLY A 10 -19.75 -10.71 -6.51
C GLY A 10 -19.30 -9.28 -6.68
N PHE A 11 -19.88 -8.40 -5.89
CA PHE A 11 -19.57 -6.98 -5.91
C PHE A 11 -19.12 -6.53 -4.53
N PHE A 12 -18.29 -5.48 -4.51
CA PHE A 12 -17.86 -4.89 -3.25
C PHE A 12 -17.76 -3.38 -3.45
N MET A 13 -17.78 -2.66 -2.32
CA MET A 13 -17.61 -1.23 -2.34
C MET A 13 -16.14 -0.87 -2.38
N LYS A 14 -15.79 0.05 -3.27
CA LYS A 14 -14.44 0.55 -3.34
C LYS A 14 -14.17 1.39 -2.10
N VAL A 15 -13.00 1.21 -1.52
CA VAL A 15 -12.60 1.93 -0.32
C VAL A 15 -12.45 3.42 -0.64
N SER A 16 -12.96 4.28 0.24
CA SER A 16 -12.87 5.70 0.05
C SER A 16 -11.43 6.18 0.15
N ARG A 17 -11.17 7.31 -0.51
CA ARG A 17 -9.84 7.91 -0.49
C ARG A 17 -9.41 8.29 0.91
N GLU A 18 -10.33 8.78 1.72
CA GLU A 18 -10.05 9.16 3.09
C GLU A 18 -9.61 7.98 3.94
N LEU A 19 -10.31 6.86 3.78
CA LEU A 19 -9.97 5.66 4.54
C LEU A 19 -8.63 5.11 4.11
N LEU A 20 -8.36 5.13 2.81
CA LEU A 20 -7.10 4.63 2.26
C LEU A 20 -5.92 5.52 2.67
N LYS A 21 -6.14 6.82 2.77
CA LYS A 21 -5.07 7.79 2.97
C LYS A 21 -4.19 7.48 4.19
N GLY A 22 -4.79 7.04 5.27
CA GLY A 22 -4.04 6.73 6.49
C GLY A 22 -3.20 5.47 6.41
N SER A 23 -3.39 4.68 5.37
CA SER A 23 -2.73 3.38 5.25
C SER A 23 -1.73 3.30 4.09
N THR A 24 -1.57 4.38 3.32
CA THR A 24 -0.75 4.30 2.11
C THR A 24 0.71 4.00 2.40
N ASN A 25 1.28 4.60 3.43
CA ASN A 25 2.67 4.33 3.78
C ASN A 25 2.87 2.86 4.16
N LEU A 26 1.95 2.33 4.97
CA LEU A 26 1.97 0.92 5.34
C LEU A 26 1.93 0.03 4.10
N LEU A 27 1.04 0.32 3.18
CA LEU A 27 0.87 -0.49 1.98
C LEU A 27 2.10 -0.45 1.07
N VAL A 28 2.64 0.74 0.83
CA VAL A 28 3.80 0.89 -0.04
C VAL A 28 5.03 0.21 0.55
N LEU A 29 5.28 0.43 1.84
CA LEU A 29 6.42 -0.21 2.49
C LEU A 29 6.28 -1.72 2.52
N SER A 30 5.05 -2.22 2.68
CA SER A 30 4.80 -3.66 2.66
C SER A 30 5.14 -4.28 1.31
N LEU A 31 4.82 -3.58 0.23
CA LEU A 31 5.18 -4.05 -1.10
C LEU A 31 6.70 -4.13 -1.25
N LEU A 32 7.40 -3.10 -0.82
CA LEU A 32 8.85 -3.02 -0.97
C LEU A 32 9.62 -3.93 -0.01
N GLU A 33 8.95 -4.43 1.02
CA GLU A 33 9.57 -5.38 1.94
C GLU A 33 10.00 -6.65 1.22
N ASN A 34 9.24 -7.06 0.22
CA ASN A 34 9.47 -8.32 -0.48
C ASN A 34 10.37 -8.19 -1.70
N GLU A 35 10.29 -7.08 -2.41
CA GLU A 35 11.13 -6.87 -3.58
C GLU A 35 11.18 -5.39 -3.95
N ASN A 36 12.24 -5.01 -4.65
CA ASN A 36 12.34 -3.66 -5.18
C ASN A 36 11.37 -3.52 -6.34
N MET A 37 10.76 -2.34 -6.46
CA MET A 37 9.77 -2.10 -7.51
C MET A 37 9.88 -0.69 -8.05
N TYR A 38 9.50 -0.51 -9.32
CA TYR A 38 9.28 0.83 -9.85
C TYR A 38 7.78 1.18 -9.69
N GLY A 39 7.45 2.47 -9.88
CA GLY A 39 6.12 2.96 -9.52
C GLY A 39 4.95 2.21 -10.13
N TYR A 40 4.98 2.01 -11.45
CA TYR A 40 3.89 1.32 -12.12
C TYR A 40 3.71 -0.10 -11.58
N GLN A 41 4.83 -0.76 -11.28
CA GLN A 41 4.81 -2.11 -10.72
C GLN A 41 4.14 -2.14 -9.36
N MET A 42 4.37 -1.10 -8.54
CA MET A 42 3.71 -1.00 -7.24
C MET A 42 2.20 -0.85 -7.38
N ILE A 43 1.77 0.00 -8.31
CA ILE A 43 0.35 0.20 -8.56
C ILE A 43 -0.32 -1.12 -8.93
N LYS A 44 0.30 -1.83 -9.86
CA LYS A 44 -0.23 -3.10 -10.34
C LYS A 44 -0.25 -4.16 -9.25
N LYS A 45 0.86 -4.26 -8.50
CA LYS A 45 0.97 -5.26 -7.44
C LYS A 45 -0.02 -4.99 -6.31
N LEU A 46 -0.22 -3.72 -5.95
CA LEU A 46 -1.17 -3.37 -4.92
C LEU A 46 -2.58 -3.76 -5.31
N SER A 47 -2.95 -3.48 -6.55
CA SER A 47 -4.26 -3.84 -7.07
C SER A 47 -4.44 -5.35 -7.06
N GLU A 48 -3.44 -6.10 -7.53
CA GLU A 48 -3.51 -7.55 -7.57
C GLU A 48 -3.61 -8.16 -6.18
N LYS A 49 -2.74 -7.74 -5.28
CA LYS A 49 -2.72 -8.33 -3.94
C LYS A 49 -3.98 -8.03 -3.13
N SER A 50 -4.59 -6.89 -3.38
CA SER A 50 -5.81 -6.51 -2.66
C SER A 50 -7.07 -6.90 -3.41
N GLU A 51 -6.94 -7.60 -4.52
CA GLU A 51 -8.07 -8.00 -5.36
C GLU A 51 -8.91 -6.78 -5.73
N ASN A 52 -8.21 -5.74 -6.16
CA ASN A 52 -8.78 -4.49 -6.65
C ASN A 52 -9.44 -3.61 -5.58
N VAL A 53 -9.24 -3.92 -4.31
CA VAL A 53 -9.75 -3.06 -3.24
C VAL A 53 -8.96 -1.75 -3.22
N PHE A 54 -7.64 -1.82 -3.39
CA PHE A 54 -6.78 -0.63 -3.36
C PHE A 54 -6.25 -0.34 -4.75
N GLU A 55 -6.70 0.77 -5.31
CA GLU A 55 -6.23 1.22 -6.61
C GLU A 55 -5.63 2.59 -6.46
N LEU A 56 -4.32 2.68 -6.60
CA LEU A 56 -3.61 3.95 -6.57
C LEU A 56 -3.32 4.39 -7.98
N GLN A 57 -3.31 5.70 -8.18
CA GLN A 57 -2.89 6.28 -9.43
C GLN A 57 -1.52 6.92 -9.24
N GLU A 58 -0.85 7.19 -10.35
CA GLU A 58 0.48 7.78 -10.30
C GLU A 58 0.50 9.10 -9.54
N GLY A 59 -0.51 9.92 -9.77
CA GLY A 59 -0.60 11.21 -9.10
C GLY A 59 -0.71 11.11 -7.58
N THR A 60 -1.18 9.98 -7.06
CA THR A 60 -1.25 9.72 -5.64
C THR A 60 0.02 9.04 -5.13
N LEU A 61 0.54 8.10 -5.91
CA LEU A 61 1.69 7.30 -5.49
C LEU A 61 2.98 8.10 -5.39
N TYR A 62 3.28 8.92 -6.40
CA TYR A 62 4.58 9.59 -6.43
C TYR A 62 4.81 10.57 -5.28
N PRO A 63 3.83 11.36 -4.84
CA PRO A 63 4.01 12.15 -3.63
C PRO A 63 4.31 11.32 -2.39
N ILE A 64 3.70 10.12 -2.30
CA ILE A 64 3.95 9.21 -1.18
C ILE A 64 5.40 8.72 -1.23
N LEU A 65 5.86 8.29 -2.40
CA LEU A 65 7.24 7.83 -2.57
C LEU A 65 8.22 8.94 -2.23
N HIS A 66 7.93 10.15 -2.69
CA HIS A 66 8.79 11.29 -2.41
C HIS A 66 8.91 11.55 -0.91
N SER A 67 7.79 11.52 -0.22
CA SER A 67 7.75 11.73 1.23
C SER A 67 8.52 10.63 1.97
N LEU A 68 8.34 9.39 1.56
CA LEU A 68 9.04 8.27 2.19
C LEU A 68 10.54 8.35 1.96
N GLU A 69 10.94 8.80 0.78
CA GLU A 69 12.35 8.95 0.45
C GLU A 69 12.98 10.08 1.28
N GLU A 70 12.27 11.18 1.45
CA GLU A 70 12.72 12.29 2.28
C GLU A 70 12.94 11.86 3.73
N LYS A 71 12.12 10.95 4.21
CA LYS A 71 12.24 10.44 5.58
C LYS A 71 13.24 9.31 5.69
N ASN A 72 13.88 8.97 4.59
CA ASN A 72 14.89 7.90 4.52
C ASN A 72 14.33 6.51 4.83
N TYR A 73 13.05 6.31 4.57
CA TYR A 73 12.45 4.98 4.70
C TYR A 73 12.60 4.15 3.45
N ILE A 74 12.78 4.82 2.31
CA ILE A 74 13.10 4.16 1.05
C ILE A 74 14.22 4.94 0.36
N SER A 75 14.89 4.28 -0.57
CA SER A 75 15.82 4.93 -1.46
C SER A 75 15.52 4.49 -2.88
N SER A 76 16.17 5.12 -3.84
CA SER A 76 15.87 4.82 -5.23
C SER A 76 17.16 4.69 -6.04
N TYR A 77 17.05 3.99 -7.14
CA TYR A 77 18.15 3.85 -8.09
C TYR A 77 17.57 3.66 -9.49
N TRP A 78 18.38 3.99 -10.49
CA TRP A 78 17.97 3.82 -11.88
C TRP A 78 18.49 2.50 -12.41
N ASP A 79 17.62 1.77 -13.12
CA ASP A 79 17.98 0.53 -13.78
C ASP A 79 17.92 0.77 -15.29
N ASN A 80 19.06 0.62 -15.94
CA ASN A 80 19.19 0.85 -17.38
C ASN A 80 19.34 -0.44 -18.17
N THR A 81 19.13 -1.59 -17.52
CA THR A 81 19.39 -2.88 -18.18
C THR A 81 18.30 -3.28 -19.16
N GLY A 82 17.13 -2.68 -19.07
CA GLY A 82 16.04 -2.96 -19.99
C GLY A 82 15.98 -1.96 -21.13
N ILE A 83 14.93 -2.08 -21.94
CA ILE A 83 14.70 -1.17 -23.05
C ILE A 83 14.43 0.23 -22.53
N LYS A 84 13.67 0.32 -21.43
CA LYS A 84 13.37 1.59 -20.78
C LYS A 84 14.17 1.73 -19.51
N LYS A 85 14.67 2.94 -19.30
CA LYS A 85 15.29 3.31 -18.04
C LYS A 85 14.19 3.44 -17.00
N ARG A 86 14.32 2.76 -15.85
CA ARG A 86 13.30 2.75 -14.81
C ARG A 86 13.90 3.07 -13.46
N LYS A 87 13.15 3.85 -12.69
CA LYS A 87 13.55 4.19 -11.33
C LYS A 87 12.94 3.20 -10.36
N TYR A 88 13.79 2.42 -9.72
CA TYR A 88 13.37 1.43 -8.74
C TYR A 88 13.49 1.99 -7.34
N TYR A 89 12.64 1.51 -6.46
CA TYR A 89 12.64 1.89 -5.05
C TYR A 89 12.94 0.68 -4.20
N THR A 90 13.67 0.90 -3.12
CA THR A 90 14.05 -0.16 -2.20
C THR A 90 13.82 0.33 -0.78
N ILE A 91 13.38 -0.57 0.10
CA ILE A 91 13.15 -0.21 1.49
C ILE A 91 14.50 -0.17 2.21
N THR A 92 14.71 0.83 3.05
CA THR A 92 15.93 0.96 3.84
C THR A 92 15.79 0.20 5.15
N LYS A 93 16.89 0.14 5.90
CA LYS A 93 16.86 -0.44 7.24
C LYS A 93 15.89 0.33 8.13
N GLU A 94 15.92 1.66 8.05
CA GLU A 94 15.01 2.50 8.80
C GLU A 94 13.56 2.27 8.37
N GLY A 95 13.38 2.06 7.06
CA GLY A 95 12.05 1.77 6.54
C GLY A 95 11.48 0.47 7.05
N LYS A 96 12.32 -0.55 7.16
CA LYS A 96 11.88 -1.84 7.72
C LYS A 96 11.44 -1.72 9.16
N LYS A 97 12.19 -0.93 9.93
CA LYS A 97 11.85 -0.69 11.33
C LYS A 97 10.53 0.07 11.43
N HIS A 98 10.37 1.10 10.61
CA HIS A 98 9.15 1.88 10.58
C HIS A 98 7.95 1.02 10.16
N LEU A 99 8.15 0.15 9.20
CA LEU A 99 7.10 -0.76 8.73
C LEU A 99 6.64 -1.69 9.85
N LYS A 100 7.58 -2.21 10.63
CA LYS A 100 7.22 -3.07 11.75
C LYS A 100 6.30 -2.34 12.73
N ASP A 101 6.62 -1.10 13.05
CA ASP A 101 5.79 -0.30 13.94
C ASP A 101 4.42 -0.04 13.32
N LYS A 102 4.37 0.23 12.03
CA LYS A 102 3.12 0.48 11.34
C LYS A 102 2.24 -0.77 11.29
N LYS A 103 2.84 -1.94 11.13
CA LYS A 103 2.07 -3.19 11.17
C LYS A 103 1.45 -3.42 12.54
N GLU A 104 2.19 -3.14 13.60
CA GLU A 104 1.66 -3.26 14.96
C GLU A 104 0.54 -2.28 15.19
N GLU A 105 0.73 -1.04 14.76
CA GLU A 105 -0.30 -0.01 14.88
C GLU A 105 -1.57 -0.43 14.14
N TRP A 106 -1.41 -0.99 12.94
CA TRP A 106 -2.55 -1.46 12.16
C TRP A 106 -3.31 -2.57 12.88
N THR A 107 -2.60 -3.52 13.48
CA THR A 107 -3.24 -4.61 14.22
C THR A 107 -4.07 -4.06 15.37
N ILE A 108 -3.53 -3.13 16.13
CA ILE A 108 -4.23 -2.52 17.26
C ILE A 108 -5.44 -1.76 16.76
N PHE A 109 -5.26 -0.96 15.72
CA PHE A 109 -6.33 -0.13 15.17
C PHE A 109 -7.48 -0.99 14.62
N SER A 110 -7.15 -1.97 13.78
CA SER A 110 -8.18 -2.78 13.14
C SER A 110 -8.93 -3.63 14.16
N THR A 111 -8.24 -4.13 15.18
CA THR A 111 -8.89 -4.87 16.26
C THR A 111 -9.87 -3.96 17.00
N GLY A 112 -9.43 -2.74 17.33
CA GLY A 112 -10.30 -1.80 18.01
C GLY A 112 -11.52 -1.43 17.20
N VAL A 113 -11.32 -1.17 15.89
CA VAL A 113 -12.43 -0.86 15.01
C VAL A 113 -13.45 -2.02 15.00
N ASN A 114 -12.96 -3.23 14.83
CA ASN A 114 -13.84 -4.40 14.78
C ASN A 114 -14.62 -4.58 16.06
N GLN A 115 -14.01 -4.31 17.20
CA GLN A 115 -14.70 -4.40 18.48
C GLN A 115 -15.83 -3.40 18.58
N VAL A 116 -15.61 -2.18 18.11
CA VAL A 116 -16.62 -1.14 18.16
C VAL A 116 -17.76 -1.38 17.18
N VAL A 117 -17.43 -1.78 15.95
CA VAL A 117 -18.46 -1.93 14.93
C VAL A 117 -19.20 -3.25 14.99
N GLY A 118 -18.86 -4.13 15.91
CA GLY A 118 -19.66 -5.32 16.14
C GLY A 118 -19.11 -6.62 15.61
N GLY A 119 -17.80 -6.74 15.57
CA GLY A 119 -17.20 -8.03 15.31
C GLY A 119 -17.47 -8.61 13.95
N VAL A 120 -17.00 -8.00 12.98
CA VAL A 120 -17.14 -8.46 11.62
C VAL A 120 -16.52 -9.81 11.39
N LEU A 121 -15.82 -10.16 12.23
CA LEU A 121 -15.09 -11.33 11.95
C LEU A 121 -15.78 -12.62 12.21
N PHE A 122 -15.54 -12.53 11.96
CA PHE A 122 -15.52 -13.44 11.85
C PHE A 122 -15.63 -14.17 11.71
N GLY A 123 -15.83 -14.20 11.73
CA GLY A 123 -15.96 -14.94 11.62
C GLY A 123 -15.82 -15.27 11.27
N TYR A 124 -15.75 -15.08 11.34
CA TYR A 124 -15.51 -15.59 11.20
C TYR A 124 -15.48 -15.91 11.45
#